data_6298bd72862ee2118257d1fba4116106
#
_entry.id   6298bd72862ee2118257d1fba4116106
#
_cell.length_a   1.000
_cell.length_b   1.000
_cell.length_c   1.000
_cell.angle_alpha   90.00
_cell.angle_beta   90.00
_cell.angle_gamma   90.00
#
_symmetry.space_group_name_H-M   'P 1'
#
loop_
_entity.id
_entity.type
_entity.pdbx_description
1 polymer ?
#
loop_
_entity_poly.entity_id
_entity_poly.type
_entity_poly.pdbx_seq_one_letter_code
_entity_poly.pdbx_strand_id
1 'polypeptide(L)'
;MRIRDYGFTPGIMPTGQKNSITDVSGVTVGHTTLHRDDIHTGVTVILPAQDNLFANKLTAACYVHNGFGKTAGLMQIQELGTIETPIALTNTLNVGLVSDALVEYT
;
A
#
# COMPACT_ATOMS: atom_id res chain seq x y z
N MET A 1 -13.64 14.48 1.89
CA MET A 1 -13.87 14.62 3.34
C MET A 1 -13.20 13.45 4.04
N ARG A 2 -12.50 13.71 5.13
CA ARG A 2 -11.82 12.71 5.96
C ARG A 2 -12.64 12.48 7.24
N ILE A 3 -12.40 11.37 7.93
CA ILE A 3 -13.15 11.03 9.16
C ILE A 3 -13.04 12.12 10.24
N ARG A 4 -11.93 12.84 10.30
CA ARG A 4 -11.70 13.96 11.22
C ARG A 4 -12.58 15.17 10.93
N ASP A 5 -13.01 15.37 9.67
CA ASP A 5 -13.91 16.45 9.27
C ASP A 5 -15.32 16.25 9.90
N TYR A 6 -15.62 15.03 10.33
CA TYR A 6 -16.86 14.67 11.06
C TYR A 6 -16.69 14.67 12.58
N GLY A 7 -15.56 15.17 13.11
CA GLY A 7 -15.31 15.25 14.55
C GLY A 7 -14.74 13.97 15.17
N PHE A 8 -14.49 12.91 14.39
CA PHE A 8 -13.87 11.69 14.90
C PHE A 8 -12.34 11.80 14.85
N THR A 9 -11.71 11.63 16.02
CA THR A 9 -10.25 11.66 16.14
C THR A 9 -9.74 10.26 16.47
N PRO A 10 -9.30 9.48 15.46
CA PRO A 10 -8.72 8.17 15.69
C PRO A 10 -7.38 8.28 16.41
N GLY A 11 -7.22 7.44 17.46
CA GLY A 11 -5.95 7.35 18.21
C GLY A 11 -5.68 8.57 19.11
N ILE A 12 -4.51 8.52 19.74
CA ILE A 12 -4.05 9.52 20.71
C ILE A 12 -2.83 10.31 20.23
N MET A 13 -2.23 9.88 19.12
CA MET A 13 -1.05 10.54 18.56
C MET A 13 -1.44 11.78 17.74
N PRO A 14 -0.64 12.87 17.80
CA PRO A 14 -0.86 14.02 16.93
C PRO A 14 -0.68 13.64 15.46
N THR A 15 -1.41 14.31 14.59
CA THR A 15 -1.26 14.13 13.13
C THR A 15 0.01 14.80 12.63
N GLY A 16 0.59 14.27 11.55
CA GLY A 16 1.56 15.00 10.76
C GLY A 16 0.92 16.19 10.01
N GLN A 17 1.74 16.96 9.32
CA GLN A 17 1.34 18.22 8.67
C GLN A 17 0.21 18.04 7.65
N LYS A 18 0.25 16.98 6.85
CA LYS A 18 -0.77 16.66 5.84
C LYS A 18 -1.81 15.69 6.33
N ASN A 19 -1.62 15.11 7.52
CA ASN A 19 -2.39 13.97 8.02
C ASN A 19 -2.48 12.85 6.97
N SER A 20 -1.34 12.47 6.42
CA SER A 20 -1.20 11.54 5.29
C SER A 20 0.03 10.66 5.49
N ILE A 21 0.02 9.46 4.91
CA ILE A 21 1.18 8.57 4.88
C ILE A 21 2.42 9.25 4.25
N THR A 22 2.21 10.21 3.36
CA THR A 22 3.27 11.00 2.72
C THR A 22 3.88 12.07 3.64
N ASP A 23 3.46 12.17 4.90
CA ASP A 23 4.19 12.92 5.91
C ASP A 23 5.51 12.22 6.30
N VAL A 24 5.62 10.92 6.05
CA VAL A 24 6.88 10.18 6.19
C VAL A 24 7.78 10.51 5.01
N SER A 25 8.97 11.01 5.30
CA SER A 25 9.94 11.39 4.25
C SER A 25 10.32 10.20 3.39
N GLY A 26 10.33 10.38 2.07
CA GLY A 26 10.63 9.34 1.09
C GLY A 26 9.43 8.49 0.66
N VAL A 27 8.33 8.51 1.40
CA VAL A 27 7.11 7.78 1.01
C VAL A 27 6.33 8.57 -0.04
N THR A 28 6.00 7.90 -1.15
CA THR A 28 5.12 8.44 -2.20
C THR A 28 3.97 7.50 -2.49
N VAL A 29 2.88 8.04 -3.03
CA VAL A 29 1.66 7.30 -3.35
C VAL A 29 1.15 7.72 -4.72
N GLY A 30 0.83 6.74 -5.55
CA GLY A 30 0.19 6.93 -6.85
C GLY A 30 -1.14 6.20 -6.94
N HIS A 31 -2.04 6.75 -7.74
CA HIS A 31 -3.35 6.14 -8.01
C HIS A 31 -3.62 6.12 -9.51
N THR A 32 -4.15 5.01 -10.00
CA THR A 32 -4.76 4.93 -11.32
C THR A 32 -6.19 4.45 -11.16
N THR A 33 -7.14 5.22 -11.67
CA THR A 33 -8.57 4.90 -11.57
C THR A 33 -9.14 4.69 -12.97
N LEU A 34 -9.84 3.58 -13.14
CA LEU A 34 -10.66 3.31 -14.32
C LEU A 34 -12.13 3.54 -13.97
N HIS A 35 -12.73 4.50 -14.65
CA HIS A 35 -14.12 4.85 -14.49
C HIS A 35 -14.73 5.00 -15.87
N ARG A 36 -15.29 3.92 -16.39
CA ARG A 36 -15.90 3.87 -17.71
C ARG A 36 -17.05 2.87 -17.71
N ASP A 37 -18.24 3.33 -18.06
CA ASP A 37 -19.47 2.54 -18.07
C ASP A 37 -19.69 1.85 -16.70
N ASP A 38 -19.79 0.55 -16.66
CA ASP A 38 -19.93 -0.25 -15.43
C ASP A 38 -18.59 -0.61 -14.77
N ILE A 39 -17.46 -0.12 -15.29
CA ILE A 39 -16.13 -0.39 -14.77
C ILE A 39 -15.75 0.72 -13.80
N HIS A 40 -15.65 0.37 -12.53
CA HIS A 40 -15.21 1.25 -11.44
C HIS A 40 -14.13 0.55 -10.64
N THR A 41 -12.86 0.72 -11.03
CA THR A 41 -11.74 0.01 -10.43
C THR A 41 -10.46 0.83 -10.52
N GLY A 42 -9.39 0.33 -9.94
CA GLY A 42 -8.10 1.00 -9.99
C GLY A 42 -7.04 0.28 -9.20
N VAL A 43 -5.87 0.91 -9.18
CA VAL A 43 -4.71 0.47 -8.42
C VAL A 43 -4.16 1.66 -7.65
N THR A 44 -3.83 1.43 -6.38
CA THR A 44 -3.04 2.35 -5.57
C THR A 44 -1.68 1.72 -5.30
N VAL A 45 -0.62 2.46 -5.55
CA VAL A 45 0.75 2.01 -5.26
C VAL A 45 1.40 2.95 -4.25
N ILE A 46 2.00 2.37 -3.22
CA ILE A 46 2.78 3.07 -2.21
C ILE A 46 4.24 2.67 -2.43
N LEU A 47 5.09 3.67 -2.67
CA LEU A 47 6.55 3.50 -2.68
C LEU A 47 7.07 3.90 -1.29
N PRO A 48 7.48 2.95 -0.45
CA PRO A 48 7.97 3.26 0.90
C PRO A 48 9.36 3.91 0.92
N ALA A 49 10.11 3.78 -0.17
CA ALA A 49 11.37 4.48 -0.40
C ALA A 49 11.56 4.69 -1.91
N GLN A 50 12.51 5.57 -2.29
CA GLN A 50 12.81 5.91 -3.68
C GLN A 50 13.96 5.07 -4.26
N ASP A 51 14.43 4.08 -3.55
CA ASP A 51 15.51 3.20 -3.94
C ASP A 51 15.00 1.85 -4.45
N ASN A 52 15.87 1.01 -5.01
CA ASN A 52 15.55 -0.37 -5.36
C ASN A 52 15.30 -1.18 -4.08
N LEU A 53 14.04 -1.47 -3.79
CA LEU A 53 13.61 -2.15 -2.58
C LEU A 53 14.06 -3.62 -2.52
N PHE A 54 14.28 -4.25 -3.66
CA PHE A 54 14.78 -5.62 -3.69
C PHE A 54 16.24 -5.71 -3.23
N ALA A 55 17.05 -4.74 -3.64
CA ALA A 55 18.45 -4.62 -3.21
C ALA A 55 18.57 -4.08 -1.78
N ASN A 56 17.75 -3.09 -1.43
CA ASN A 56 17.77 -2.36 -0.16
C ASN A 56 16.42 -2.52 0.58
N LYS A 57 16.21 -3.73 1.12
CA LYS A 57 14.96 -4.09 1.81
C LYS A 57 14.71 -3.23 3.03
N LEU A 58 13.47 -2.85 3.24
CA LEU A 58 13.04 -2.13 4.44
C LEU A 58 12.44 -3.10 5.46
N THR A 59 12.62 -2.80 6.74
CA THR A 59 11.94 -3.50 7.83
C THR A 59 10.43 -3.35 7.66
N ALA A 60 9.72 -4.46 7.74
CA ALA A 60 8.27 -4.51 7.57
C ALA A 60 7.64 -5.59 8.43
N ALA A 61 6.38 -5.38 8.76
CA ALA A 61 5.52 -6.37 9.39
C ALA A 61 4.12 -6.29 8.79
N CYS A 62 3.39 -7.38 8.82
CA CYS A 62 2.00 -7.42 8.38
C CYS A 62 1.13 -8.16 9.38
N TYR A 63 -0.12 -7.78 9.44
CA TYR A 63 -1.14 -8.44 10.24
C TYR A 63 -2.45 -8.50 9.47
N VAL A 64 -3.06 -9.67 9.45
CA VAL A 64 -4.38 -9.89 8.81
C VAL A 64 -5.45 -9.83 9.90
N HIS A 65 -6.26 -8.77 9.88
CA HIS A 65 -7.37 -8.57 10.79
C HIS A 65 -8.70 -8.80 10.08
N ASN A 66 -9.35 -9.92 10.36
CA ASN A 66 -10.62 -10.33 9.73
C ASN A 66 -10.59 -10.24 8.18
N GLY A 67 -9.40 -10.45 7.60
CA GLY A 67 -9.20 -10.29 6.17
C GLY A 67 -9.81 -11.43 5.36
N PHE A 68 -10.57 -11.09 4.34
CA PHE A 68 -11.08 -12.00 3.32
C PHE A 68 -10.63 -11.55 1.93
N GLY A 69 -9.36 -11.18 1.82
CA GLY A 69 -8.75 -10.71 0.58
C GLY A 69 -7.91 -11.77 -0.10
N LYS A 70 -7.28 -11.36 -1.18
CA LYS A 70 -6.19 -12.07 -1.85
C LYS A 70 -4.93 -11.25 -1.67
N THR A 71 -3.83 -11.92 -1.38
CA THR A 71 -2.54 -11.25 -1.14
C THR A 71 -1.40 -12.02 -1.77
N ALA A 72 -0.35 -11.30 -2.15
CA ALA A 72 0.94 -11.85 -2.52
C ALA A 72 2.02 -11.21 -1.63
N GLY A 73 3.07 -11.95 -1.27
CA GLY A 73 4.20 -11.44 -0.51
C GLY A 73 4.06 -11.41 1.02
N LEU A 74 2.87 -11.62 1.61
CA LEU A 74 2.71 -11.57 3.07
C LEU A 74 3.53 -12.65 3.80
N MET A 75 3.64 -13.86 3.25
CA MET A 75 4.45 -14.93 3.85
C MET A 75 5.92 -14.52 3.92
N GLN A 76 6.46 -13.90 2.88
CA GLN A 76 7.83 -13.41 2.87
C GLN A 76 8.05 -12.34 3.95
N ILE A 77 7.13 -11.41 4.12
CA ILE A 77 7.20 -10.38 5.17
C ILE A 77 7.13 -11.02 6.56
N GLN A 78 6.27 -12.00 6.78
CA GLN A 78 6.13 -12.69 8.07
C GLN A 78 7.38 -13.48 8.44
N GLU A 79 8.00 -14.15 7.48
CA GLU A 79 9.20 -14.97 7.72
C GLU A 79 10.48 -14.13 7.86
N LEU A 80 10.64 -13.10 7.01
CA LEU A 80 11.89 -12.35 6.92
C LEU A 80 11.85 -10.97 7.61
N GLY A 81 10.67 -10.47 7.95
CA GLY A 81 10.51 -9.15 8.58
C GLY A 81 10.91 -7.98 7.68
N THR A 82 10.90 -8.18 6.36
CA THR A 82 11.30 -7.16 5.38
C THR A 82 10.31 -7.08 4.22
N ILE A 83 10.24 -5.91 3.58
CA ILE A 83 9.54 -5.71 2.31
C ILE A 83 10.57 -5.46 1.20
N GLU A 84 10.34 -6.05 0.03
CA GLU A 84 11.27 -6.03 -1.10
C GLU A 84 10.68 -5.46 -2.39
N THR A 85 9.41 -5.05 -2.35
CA THR A 85 8.68 -4.44 -3.48
C THR A 85 7.85 -3.26 -2.98
N PRO A 86 7.35 -2.39 -3.87
CA PRO A 86 6.28 -1.46 -3.53
C PRO A 86 5.03 -2.18 -3.01
N ILE A 87 4.19 -1.48 -2.28
CA ILE A 87 2.89 -2.00 -1.81
C ILE A 87 1.82 -1.58 -2.80
N ALA A 88 1.15 -2.55 -3.41
CA ALA A 88 0.04 -2.29 -4.32
C ALA A 88 -1.29 -2.77 -3.74
N LEU A 89 -2.31 -1.95 -3.90
CA LEU A 89 -3.69 -2.24 -3.52
C LEU A 89 -4.56 -2.28 -4.78
N THR A 90 -5.24 -3.38 -4.99
CA THR A 90 -6.10 -3.60 -6.16
C THR A 90 -7.31 -4.48 -5.79
N ASN A 91 -8.18 -4.76 -6.74
CA ASN A 91 -9.25 -5.73 -6.53
C ASN A 91 -8.72 -7.18 -6.48
N THR A 92 -9.48 -8.07 -5.88
CA THR A 92 -9.05 -9.45 -5.60
C THR A 92 -8.74 -10.30 -6.83
N LEU A 93 -9.33 -9.99 -7.98
CA LEU A 93 -9.13 -10.74 -9.22
C LEU A 93 -7.83 -10.36 -9.94
N ASN A 94 -7.33 -9.14 -9.71
CA ASN A 94 -6.15 -8.61 -10.38
C ASN A 94 -4.86 -8.67 -9.54
N VAL A 95 -4.89 -9.33 -8.38
CA VAL A 95 -3.69 -9.48 -7.53
C VAL A 95 -2.53 -10.10 -8.30
N GLY A 96 -2.77 -11.17 -9.08
CA GLY A 96 -1.72 -11.80 -9.88
C GLY A 96 -1.11 -10.87 -10.92
N LEU A 97 -1.95 -10.15 -11.68
CA LEU A 97 -1.49 -9.20 -12.71
C LEU A 97 -0.69 -8.06 -12.10
N VAL A 98 -1.16 -7.49 -10.99
CA VAL A 98 -0.46 -6.39 -10.31
C VAL A 98 0.84 -6.88 -9.67
N SER A 99 0.87 -8.11 -9.14
CA SER A 99 2.09 -8.73 -8.62
C SER A 99 3.15 -8.89 -9.71
N ASP A 100 2.75 -9.34 -10.90
CA ASP A 100 3.64 -9.48 -12.06
C ASP A 100 4.23 -8.12 -12.49
N ALA A 101 3.39 -7.10 -12.56
CA ALA A 101 3.82 -5.73 -12.84
C ALA A 101 4.80 -5.17 -11.79
N LEU A 102 4.64 -5.53 -10.51
CA LEU A 102 5.59 -5.14 -9.47
C LEU A 102 6.94 -5.84 -9.62
N VAL A 103 6.96 -7.11 -10.06
CA VAL A 103 8.19 -7.83 -10.36
C VAL A 103 8.92 -7.17 -11.54
N GLU A 104 8.21 -6.78 -12.59
CA GLU A 104 8.80 -6.07 -13.72
C GLU A 104 9.36 -4.69 -13.33
N TYR A 105 8.69 -4.01 -12.40
CA TYR A 105 9.14 -2.69 -11.90
C TYR A 105 10.40 -2.78 -11.03
N THR A 106 10.56 -3.85 -10.26
CA THR A 106 11.62 -4.01 -9.24
C THR A 106 12.94 -4.47 -9.85
#